data_e7ac0d3a570560e00ecfa5776d4a238e
#
_entry.id   e7ac0d3a570560e00ecfa5776d4a238e
#
_cell.length_a   1.000
_cell.length_b   1.000
_cell.length_c   1.000
_cell.angle_alpha   90.00
_cell.angle_beta   90.00
_cell.angle_gamma   90.00
#
_symmetry.space_group_name_H-M   'P 1'
#
loop_
_entity.id
_entity.type
_entity.pdbx_description
1 polymer ?
#
loop_
_entity_poly.entity_id
_entity_poly.type
_entity_poly.pdbx_seq_one_letter_code
_entity_poly.pdbx_strand_id
1 'polypeptide(L)'
;MTEQEKPRRIAILGKTGAGKSSLVNTICGEEVFKVYHNVNSGTKDCQSATRSVHNRRITLIDTPGLFDTDRAEEELKAEILRCITECAPGPHAFLILLKVEKFTVHENAVVEKLLEYFSEEAFKYAAVVFTHGDQLSEGEKIKDFVQKNEKLKEIVGKCGHRCHVIDNKYWKNNNPQDYRSNQFQVQQLLQTIDDIFLANGGTCYTNEMLQEVYKKILEEEARLRHSGVDPSVIRQRAKERVWEGLWFLGKGIAVTALVGVLVGAAVAFPIFPALLLGVREMFR
;
A
#
# COMPACT_ATOMS: atom_id res chain seq x y z
N MET A 1 -17.72 -18.35 -0.84
CA MET A 1 -17.48 -16.96 -0.39
C MET A 1 -17.90 -16.04 -1.52
N THR A 2 -18.88 -15.21 -1.28
CA THR A 2 -19.27 -14.14 -2.21
C THR A 2 -18.14 -13.12 -2.31
N GLU A 3 -18.06 -12.31 -3.37
CA GLU A 3 -17.05 -11.22 -3.49
C GLU A 3 -17.08 -10.26 -2.28
N GLN A 4 -18.24 -10.08 -1.64
CA GLN A 4 -18.43 -9.26 -0.46
C GLN A 4 -17.79 -9.84 0.82
N GLU A 5 -17.51 -11.16 0.85
CA GLU A 5 -16.87 -11.84 2.00
C GLU A 5 -15.34 -11.89 1.90
N LYS A 6 -14.78 -11.56 0.73
CA LYS A 6 -13.33 -11.51 0.56
C LYS A 6 -12.76 -10.27 1.24
N PRO A 7 -11.61 -10.39 1.93
CA PRO A 7 -10.99 -9.24 2.57
C PRO A 7 -10.56 -8.20 1.51
N ARG A 8 -10.85 -6.92 1.77
CA ARG A 8 -10.35 -5.83 0.95
C ARG A 8 -8.85 -5.64 1.20
N ARG A 9 -8.05 -5.68 0.16
CA ARG A 9 -6.61 -5.43 0.23
C ARG A 9 -6.33 -3.94 0.14
N ILE A 10 -5.58 -3.42 1.11
CA ILE A 10 -5.24 -2.01 1.23
C ILE A 10 -3.73 -1.92 1.27
N ALA A 11 -3.11 -1.35 0.24
CA ALA A 11 -1.67 -1.13 0.17
C ALA A 11 -1.31 0.24 0.77
N ILE A 12 -0.38 0.25 1.72
CA ILE A 12 0.05 1.46 2.42
C ILE A 12 1.42 1.85 1.91
N LEU A 13 1.50 2.99 1.24
CA LEU A 13 2.67 3.49 0.53
C LEU A 13 3.19 4.77 1.19
N GLY A 14 4.48 4.98 1.20
CA GLY A 14 5.10 6.18 1.75
C GLY A 14 6.57 5.96 2.09
N LYS A 15 7.26 7.05 2.40
CA LYS A 15 8.66 7.08 2.81
C LYS A 15 8.88 6.28 4.11
N THR A 16 10.10 5.79 4.35
CA THR A 16 10.50 5.28 5.66
C THR A 16 10.28 6.33 6.74
N GLY A 17 9.74 5.92 7.87
CA GLY A 17 9.39 6.83 8.97
C GLY A 17 8.12 7.66 8.77
N ALA A 18 7.37 7.49 7.67
CA ALA A 18 6.06 8.15 7.50
C ALA A 18 4.97 7.62 8.44
N GLY A 19 5.23 6.55 9.20
CA GLY A 19 4.28 6.00 10.17
C GLY A 19 3.35 4.92 9.60
N LYS A 20 3.77 4.20 8.54
CA LYS A 20 2.96 3.16 7.88
C LYS A 20 2.53 2.03 8.83
N SER A 21 3.48 1.39 9.50
CA SER A 21 3.19 0.32 10.47
C SER A 21 2.36 0.83 11.66
N SER A 22 2.63 2.07 12.12
CA SER A 22 1.84 2.71 13.17
C SER A 22 0.41 2.99 12.71
N LEU A 23 0.19 3.36 11.44
CA LEU A 23 -1.15 3.52 10.88
C LEU A 23 -1.92 2.19 10.89
N VAL A 24 -1.27 1.07 10.52
CA VAL A 24 -1.90 -0.26 10.61
C VAL A 24 -2.40 -0.53 12.02
N ASN A 25 -1.55 -0.31 13.03
CA ASN A 25 -1.90 -0.51 14.44
C ASN A 25 -3.03 0.43 14.87
N THR A 26 -3.01 1.68 14.42
CA THR A 26 -4.08 2.65 14.71
C THR A 26 -5.42 2.25 14.08
N ILE A 27 -5.41 1.78 12.82
CA ILE A 27 -6.62 1.29 12.14
C ILE A 27 -7.18 0.05 12.83
N CYS A 28 -6.31 -0.87 13.25
CA CYS A 28 -6.72 -2.11 13.89
C CYS A 28 -7.10 -1.93 15.38
N GLY A 29 -6.66 -0.85 16.02
CA GLY A 29 -6.83 -0.64 17.46
C GLY A 29 -5.97 -1.58 18.32
N GLU A 30 -5.02 -2.30 17.73
CA GLU A 30 -4.11 -3.24 18.37
C GLU A 30 -2.72 -3.22 17.73
N GLU A 31 -1.70 -3.71 18.44
CA GLU A 31 -0.36 -3.84 17.87
C GLU A 31 -0.29 -5.07 16.95
N VAL A 32 -0.47 -4.83 15.64
CA VAL A 32 -0.37 -5.85 14.59
C VAL A 32 1.06 -5.98 14.10
N PHE A 33 1.73 -4.84 13.87
CA PHE A 33 3.11 -4.77 13.44
C PHE A 33 3.97 -4.07 14.48
N LYS A 34 5.20 -4.60 14.69
CA LYS A 34 6.18 -3.95 15.56
C LYS A 34 6.61 -2.63 14.94
N VAL A 35 6.55 -1.58 15.74
CA VAL A 35 7.01 -0.25 15.36
C VAL A 35 8.39 -0.01 15.96
N TYR A 36 9.37 0.23 15.11
CA TYR A 36 10.74 0.52 15.53
C TYR A 36 10.97 2.03 15.51
N HIS A 37 11.40 2.59 16.66
CA HIS A 37 11.64 4.04 16.82
C HIS A 37 13.11 4.43 16.69
N ASN A 38 13.98 3.53 16.23
CA ASN A 38 15.42 3.78 16.13
C ASN A 38 15.79 4.40 14.76
N VAL A 39 16.83 5.24 14.75
CA VAL A 39 17.29 6.00 13.58
C VAL A 39 17.64 5.10 12.36
N ASN A 40 18.00 3.84 12.61
CA ASN A 40 18.40 2.86 11.58
C ASN A 40 17.34 1.80 11.28
N SER A 41 16.12 1.92 11.80
CA SER A 41 15.10 0.89 11.71
C SER A 41 13.86 1.40 10.96
N GLY A 42 13.84 1.21 9.65
CA GLY A 42 12.59 1.19 8.88
C GLY A 42 12.02 -0.23 8.83
N THR A 43 10.77 -0.38 8.47
CA THR A 43 10.18 -1.68 8.09
C THR A 43 11.04 -2.25 6.97
N LYS A 44 11.75 -3.36 7.26
CA LYS A 44 12.66 -3.97 6.29
C LYS A 44 11.91 -4.81 5.28
N ASP A 45 10.82 -5.46 5.71
CA ASP A 45 10.07 -6.41 4.92
C ASP A 45 8.64 -5.93 4.68
N CYS A 46 8.10 -6.21 3.48
CA CYS A 46 6.68 -6.07 3.21
C CYS A 46 5.90 -7.03 4.12
N GLN A 47 4.99 -6.49 4.92
CA GLN A 47 4.17 -7.28 5.85
C GLN A 47 2.70 -7.15 5.49
N SER A 48 1.94 -8.22 5.69
CA SER A 48 0.50 -8.17 5.50
C SER A 48 -0.24 -8.78 6.69
N ALA A 49 -1.38 -8.19 7.04
CA ALA A 49 -2.25 -8.72 8.08
C ALA A 49 -3.71 -8.55 7.71
N THR A 50 -4.50 -9.61 7.94
CA THR A 50 -5.95 -9.56 7.76
C THR A 50 -6.63 -9.43 9.11
N ARG A 51 -7.49 -8.42 9.25
CA ARG A 51 -8.24 -8.12 10.47
C ARG A 51 -9.70 -7.79 10.16
N SER A 52 -10.54 -7.95 11.15
CA SER A 52 -11.91 -7.43 11.13
C SER A 52 -11.93 -6.10 11.87
N VAL A 53 -12.20 -5.00 11.15
CA VAL A 53 -12.22 -3.63 11.69
C VAL A 53 -13.57 -3.02 11.36
N HIS A 54 -14.33 -2.61 12.37
CA HIS A 54 -15.69 -2.03 12.22
C HIS A 54 -16.56 -2.84 11.23
N ASN A 55 -16.64 -4.18 11.44
CA ASN A 55 -17.37 -5.14 10.61
C ASN A 55 -16.89 -5.26 9.15
N ARG A 56 -15.71 -4.74 8.83
CA ARG A 56 -15.05 -4.89 7.52
C ARG A 56 -13.89 -5.85 7.63
N ARG A 57 -13.85 -6.87 6.79
CA ARG A 57 -12.68 -7.73 6.68
C ARG A 57 -11.67 -7.07 5.75
N ILE A 58 -10.54 -6.63 6.28
CA ILE A 58 -9.50 -5.91 5.54
C ILE A 58 -8.16 -6.62 5.66
N THR A 59 -7.38 -6.61 4.59
CA THR A 59 -5.96 -6.99 4.57
C THR A 59 -5.14 -5.73 4.37
N LEU A 60 -4.41 -5.33 5.39
CA LEU A 60 -3.50 -4.19 5.35
C LEU A 60 -2.12 -4.69 4.95
N ILE A 61 -1.53 -4.08 3.93
CA ILE A 61 -0.22 -4.42 3.37
C ILE A 61 0.71 -3.24 3.63
N ASP A 62 1.60 -3.40 4.62
CA ASP A 62 2.61 -2.41 4.96
C ASP A 62 3.80 -2.59 4.02
N THR A 63 4.04 -1.60 3.19
CA THR A 63 5.16 -1.64 2.25
C THR A 63 6.41 -1.02 2.86
N PRO A 64 7.61 -1.45 2.45
CA PRO A 64 8.83 -0.73 2.79
C PRO A 64 8.80 0.71 2.25
N GLY A 65 9.79 1.49 2.59
CA GLY A 65 9.93 2.85 2.04
C GLY A 65 10.25 2.82 0.55
N LEU A 66 9.23 2.63 -0.30
CA LEU A 66 9.36 2.53 -1.76
C LEU A 66 9.95 3.78 -2.41
N PHE A 67 9.91 4.90 -1.71
CA PHE A 67 10.37 6.21 -2.20
C PHE A 67 11.66 6.68 -1.53
N ASP A 68 12.32 5.80 -0.76
CA ASP A 68 13.61 6.10 -0.16
C ASP A 68 14.71 6.11 -1.23
N THR A 69 15.58 7.11 -1.15
CA THR A 69 16.71 7.26 -2.08
C THR A 69 17.98 6.58 -1.60
N ASP A 70 18.03 6.18 -0.32
CA ASP A 70 19.27 5.80 0.36
C ASP A 70 19.39 4.28 0.59
N ARG A 71 18.44 3.47 0.03
CA ARG A 71 18.47 2.01 0.17
C ARG A 71 19.22 1.35 -0.99
N ALA A 72 19.86 0.22 -0.70
CA ALA A 72 20.47 -0.62 -1.74
C ALA A 72 19.39 -1.11 -2.72
N GLU A 73 19.66 -0.97 -4.02
CA GLU A 73 18.69 -1.28 -5.08
C GLU A 73 18.18 -2.73 -4.99
N GLU A 74 19.04 -3.69 -4.67
CA GLU A 74 18.67 -5.10 -4.56
C GLU A 74 17.73 -5.38 -3.38
N GLU A 75 17.92 -4.71 -2.24
CA GLU A 75 17.01 -4.83 -1.10
C GLU A 75 15.62 -4.28 -1.45
N LEU A 76 15.59 -3.13 -2.12
CA LEU A 76 14.34 -2.51 -2.53
C LEU A 76 13.59 -3.36 -3.57
N LYS A 77 14.30 -3.98 -4.52
CA LYS A 77 13.71 -4.94 -5.48
C LYS A 77 13.02 -6.10 -4.79
N ALA A 78 13.70 -6.76 -3.84
CA ALA A 78 13.14 -7.90 -3.11
C ALA A 78 11.81 -7.52 -2.45
N GLU A 79 11.76 -6.35 -1.84
CA GLU A 79 10.59 -5.85 -1.12
C GLU A 79 9.44 -5.47 -2.05
N ILE A 80 9.72 -4.83 -3.19
CA ILE A 80 8.69 -4.51 -4.19
C ILE A 80 8.07 -5.78 -4.76
N LEU A 81 8.88 -6.79 -5.09
CA LEU A 81 8.38 -8.08 -5.55
C LEU A 81 7.50 -8.76 -4.50
N ARG A 82 7.86 -8.65 -3.22
CA ARG A 82 7.02 -9.13 -2.13
C ARG A 82 5.69 -8.36 -2.06
N CYS A 83 5.72 -7.03 -2.20
CA CYS A 83 4.51 -6.22 -2.24
C CYS A 83 3.61 -6.58 -3.43
N ILE A 84 4.18 -6.82 -4.63
CA ILE A 84 3.44 -7.27 -5.81
C ILE A 84 2.72 -8.59 -5.50
N THR A 85 3.43 -9.54 -4.89
CA THR A 85 2.87 -10.85 -4.54
C THR A 85 1.78 -10.74 -3.48
N GLU A 86 1.97 -9.90 -2.44
CA GLU A 86 0.98 -9.66 -1.40
C GLU A 86 -0.27 -8.93 -1.93
N CYS A 87 -0.10 -7.98 -2.84
CA CYS A 87 -1.18 -7.20 -3.42
C CYS A 87 -2.00 -7.99 -4.47
N ALA A 88 -1.44 -8.99 -5.14
CA ALA A 88 -2.08 -9.70 -6.26
C ALA A 88 -3.48 -10.25 -5.90
N PRO A 89 -4.49 -10.09 -6.78
CA PRO A 89 -4.49 -9.53 -8.14
C PRO A 89 -4.47 -8.00 -8.20
N GLY A 90 -4.40 -7.31 -7.08
CA GLY A 90 -4.28 -5.88 -6.92
C GLY A 90 -4.96 -5.37 -5.64
N PRO A 91 -4.62 -4.19 -5.15
CA PRO A 91 -5.27 -3.58 -4.00
C PRO A 91 -6.63 -2.95 -4.37
N HIS A 92 -7.54 -2.94 -3.41
CA HIS A 92 -8.82 -2.23 -3.53
C HIS A 92 -8.70 -0.75 -3.15
N ALA A 93 -7.64 -0.41 -2.38
CA ALA A 93 -7.27 0.96 -2.11
C ALA A 93 -5.75 1.09 -1.88
N PHE A 94 -5.20 2.24 -2.28
CA PHE A 94 -3.87 2.70 -1.93
C PHE A 94 -4.00 3.82 -0.88
N LEU A 95 -3.26 3.72 0.22
CA LEU A 95 -3.11 4.81 1.17
C LEU A 95 -1.71 5.40 1.02
N ILE A 96 -1.64 6.62 0.51
CA ILE A 96 -0.40 7.37 0.30
C ILE A 96 -0.12 8.16 1.57
N LEU A 97 0.91 7.76 2.34
CA LEU A 97 1.26 8.40 3.60
C LEU A 97 2.27 9.53 3.41
N LEU A 98 1.89 10.68 3.91
CA LEU A 98 2.71 11.87 4.08
C LEU A 98 2.67 12.32 5.55
N LYS A 99 3.62 13.14 5.98
CA LYS A 99 3.58 13.73 7.33
C LYS A 99 3.00 15.13 7.29
N VAL A 100 2.33 15.52 8.36
CA VAL A 100 2.05 16.95 8.63
C VAL A 100 3.36 17.56 9.12
N GLU A 101 4.10 18.15 8.21
CA GLU A 101 5.35 18.83 8.51
C GLU A 101 5.63 19.94 7.49
N LYS A 102 6.62 20.80 7.77
CA LYS A 102 7.03 21.82 6.81
C LYS A 102 7.49 21.14 5.52
N PHE A 103 6.84 21.47 4.42
CA PHE A 103 7.13 20.87 3.12
C PHE A 103 8.46 21.39 2.59
N THR A 104 9.48 20.56 2.64
CA THR A 104 10.84 20.85 2.17
C THR A 104 11.04 20.32 0.74
N VAL A 105 12.23 20.55 0.17
CA VAL A 105 12.63 20.01 -1.14
C VAL A 105 12.55 18.47 -1.15
N HIS A 106 12.87 17.81 -0.04
CA HIS A 106 12.81 16.35 0.06
C HIS A 106 11.39 15.80 0.00
N GLU A 107 10.43 16.42 0.70
CA GLU A 107 9.03 16.03 0.65
C GLU A 107 8.43 16.29 -0.73
N ASN A 108 8.80 17.40 -1.37
CA ASN A 108 8.42 17.67 -2.76
C ASN A 108 8.92 16.58 -3.71
N ALA A 109 10.17 16.11 -3.57
CA ALA A 109 10.72 15.04 -4.40
C ALA A 109 9.97 13.71 -4.21
N VAL A 110 9.50 13.41 -2.99
CA VAL A 110 8.66 12.22 -2.74
C VAL A 110 7.32 12.35 -3.47
N VAL A 111 6.66 13.51 -3.40
CA VAL A 111 5.39 13.73 -4.11
C VAL A 111 5.59 13.67 -5.62
N GLU A 112 6.68 14.22 -6.15
CA GLU A 112 7.02 14.14 -7.58
C GLU A 112 7.19 12.68 -8.05
N LYS A 113 7.92 11.86 -7.28
CA LYS A 113 8.04 10.42 -7.57
C LYS A 113 6.68 9.70 -7.52
N LEU A 114 5.83 10.04 -6.56
CA LEU A 114 4.47 9.48 -6.49
C LEU A 114 3.67 9.84 -7.74
N LEU A 115 3.72 11.10 -8.17
CA LEU A 115 3.04 11.58 -9.37
C LEU A 115 3.59 10.93 -10.65
N GLU A 116 4.89 10.63 -10.69
CA GLU A 116 5.55 9.93 -11.79
C GLU A 116 5.15 8.44 -11.85
N TYR A 117 5.13 7.76 -10.70
CA TYR A 117 4.94 6.31 -10.66
C TYR A 117 3.48 5.88 -10.71
N PHE A 118 2.56 6.67 -10.14
CA PHE A 118 1.14 6.34 -10.18
C PHE A 118 0.54 6.63 -11.55
N SER A 119 -0.11 5.61 -12.13
CA SER A 119 -0.97 5.84 -13.29
C SER A 119 -2.22 6.63 -12.88
N GLU A 120 -2.83 7.31 -13.84
CA GLU A 120 -4.14 7.96 -13.65
C GLU A 120 -5.20 6.96 -13.16
N GLU A 121 -5.09 5.69 -13.59
CA GLU A 121 -6.00 4.63 -13.15
C GLU A 121 -5.77 4.27 -11.67
N ALA A 122 -4.50 4.16 -11.22
CA ALA A 122 -4.18 3.86 -9.83
C ALA A 122 -4.64 4.96 -8.87
N PHE A 123 -4.60 6.23 -9.28
CA PHE A 123 -5.10 7.35 -8.48
C PHE A 123 -6.61 7.25 -8.18
N LYS A 124 -7.41 6.61 -9.02
CA LYS A 124 -8.84 6.37 -8.74
C LYS A 124 -9.04 5.52 -7.49
N TYR A 125 -8.08 4.68 -7.17
CA TYR A 125 -8.07 3.80 -5.99
C TYR A 125 -7.27 4.39 -4.83
N ALA A 126 -6.78 5.62 -4.90
CA ALA A 126 -5.88 6.19 -3.90
C ALA A 126 -6.57 7.21 -2.98
N ALA A 127 -6.10 7.29 -1.74
CA ALA A 127 -6.36 8.36 -0.79
C ALA A 127 -5.05 8.78 -0.12
N VAL A 128 -4.90 10.07 0.18
CA VAL A 128 -3.74 10.60 0.92
C VAL A 128 -4.06 10.56 2.41
N VAL A 129 -3.16 10.01 3.22
CA VAL A 129 -3.28 9.98 4.68
C VAL A 129 -2.10 10.71 5.28
N PHE A 130 -2.38 11.79 5.99
CA PHE A 130 -1.37 12.54 6.71
C PHE A 130 -1.21 11.97 8.11
N THR A 131 0.03 11.72 8.53
CA THR A 131 0.38 11.34 9.90
C THR A 131 0.86 12.56 10.69
N HIS A 132 1.07 12.43 12.01
CA HIS A 132 1.46 13.53 12.89
C HIS A 132 0.42 14.67 12.90
N GLY A 133 -0.84 14.31 13.10
CA GLY A 133 -1.94 15.26 13.17
C GLY A 133 -1.81 16.29 14.30
N ASP A 134 -1.03 16.01 15.34
CA ASP A 134 -0.67 16.93 16.42
C ASP A 134 0.07 18.18 15.92
N GLN A 135 0.70 18.12 14.75
CA GLN A 135 1.41 19.25 14.14
C GLN A 135 0.48 20.24 13.42
N LEU A 136 -0.80 19.94 13.25
CA LEU A 136 -1.77 20.89 12.75
C LEU A 136 -2.00 22.02 13.78
N SER A 137 -2.08 23.25 13.32
CA SER A 137 -2.43 24.40 14.16
C SER A 137 -3.78 24.20 14.84
N GLU A 138 -4.01 24.86 15.96
CA GLU A 138 -5.29 24.78 16.66
C GLU A 138 -6.46 25.18 15.73
N GLY A 139 -7.50 24.35 15.69
CA GLY A 139 -8.66 24.56 14.81
C GLY A 139 -8.42 24.26 13.32
N GLU A 140 -7.17 24.05 12.88
CA GLU A 140 -6.85 23.74 11.50
C GLU A 140 -7.26 22.30 11.11
N LYS A 141 -7.86 22.15 9.95
CA LYS A 141 -8.17 20.86 9.36
C LYS A 141 -7.15 20.49 8.27
N ILE A 142 -7.00 19.21 7.97
CA ILE A 142 -6.05 18.75 6.96
C ILE A 142 -6.30 19.35 5.57
N LYS A 143 -7.55 19.63 5.23
CA LYS A 143 -7.89 20.29 3.96
C LYS A 143 -7.31 21.70 3.89
N ASP A 144 -7.29 22.44 5.00
CA ASP A 144 -6.73 23.79 5.08
C ASP A 144 -5.20 23.73 4.96
N PHE A 145 -4.56 22.73 5.57
CA PHE A 145 -3.14 22.47 5.43
C PHE A 145 -2.76 22.18 3.97
N VAL A 146 -3.49 21.29 3.28
CA VAL A 146 -3.27 20.95 1.87
C VAL A 146 -3.37 22.18 0.97
N GLN A 147 -4.29 23.11 1.25
CA GLN A 147 -4.47 24.32 0.44
C GLN A 147 -3.26 25.28 0.47
N LYS A 148 -2.35 25.12 1.41
CA LYS A 148 -1.14 25.96 1.53
C LYS A 148 0.02 25.53 0.63
N ASN A 149 -0.09 24.40 -0.09
CA ASN A 149 0.99 23.86 -0.92
C ASN A 149 0.44 23.29 -2.24
N GLU A 150 0.97 23.78 -3.38
CA GLU A 150 0.49 23.40 -4.72
C GLU A 150 0.71 21.91 -5.03
N LYS A 151 1.84 21.32 -4.61
CA LYS A 151 2.13 19.89 -4.82
C LYS A 151 1.17 19.00 -4.02
N LEU A 152 0.82 19.42 -2.80
CA LEU A 152 -0.19 18.70 -2.00
C LEU A 152 -1.57 18.81 -2.64
N LYS A 153 -1.95 19.98 -3.16
CA LYS A 153 -3.20 20.13 -3.92
C LYS A 153 -3.23 19.22 -5.12
N GLU A 154 -2.14 19.15 -5.88
CA GLU A 154 -2.04 18.32 -7.08
C GLU A 154 -2.26 16.84 -6.73
N ILE A 155 -1.48 16.27 -5.78
CA ILE A 155 -1.61 14.84 -5.44
C ILE A 155 -2.98 14.52 -4.83
N VAL A 156 -3.50 15.37 -3.93
CA VAL A 156 -4.82 15.17 -3.34
C VAL A 156 -5.91 15.31 -4.39
N GLY A 157 -5.77 16.23 -5.35
CA GLY A 157 -6.67 16.39 -6.49
C GLY A 157 -6.71 15.14 -7.36
N LYS A 158 -5.54 14.56 -7.73
CA LYS A 158 -5.47 13.28 -8.45
C LYS A 158 -6.11 12.12 -7.70
N CYS A 159 -6.07 12.12 -6.38
CA CYS A 159 -6.78 11.18 -5.52
C CYS A 159 -8.28 11.53 -5.34
N GLY A 160 -8.89 12.39 -6.19
CA GLY A 160 -10.29 12.77 -6.09
C GLY A 160 -10.64 13.50 -4.79
N HIS A 161 -9.73 14.33 -4.28
CA HIS A 161 -9.83 15.09 -3.04
C HIS A 161 -9.97 14.25 -1.75
N ARG A 162 -9.62 12.95 -1.82
CA ARG A 162 -9.63 12.04 -0.68
C ARG A 162 -8.37 12.25 0.16
N CYS A 163 -8.51 12.94 1.27
CA CYS A 163 -7.43 13.13 2.23
C CYS A 163 -7.91 13.04 3.68
N HIS A 164 -7.10 12.41 4.52
CA HIS A 164 -7.35 12.16 5.94
C HIS A 164 -6.12 12.51 6.76
N VAL A 165 -6.30 12.65 8.07
CA VAL A 165 -5.20 12.86 9.00
C VAL A 165 -5.33 11.92 10.19
N ILE A 166 -4.20 11.38 10.63
CA ILE A 166 -4.11 10.49 11.79
C ILE A 166 -2.99 10.99 12.69
N ASP A 167 -3.16 10.85 13.98
CA ASP A 167 -2.06 10.96 14.93
C ASP A 167 -1.83 9.64 15.65
N ASN A 168 -0.72 8.99 15.36
CA ASN A 168 -0.42 7.66 15.91
C ASN A 168 -0.01 7.71 17.40
N LYS A 169 0.17 8.89 17.99
CA LYS A 169 0.72 9.05 19.34
C LYS A 169 -0.23 9.72 20.32
N TYR A 170 -0.86 10.83 19.93
CA TYR A 170 -1.56 11.72 20.85
C TYR A 170 -3.08 11.65 20.74
N TRP A 171 -3.67 11.42 19.55
CA TRP A 171 -5.12 11.41 19.34
C TRP A 171 -5.77 10.09 19.76
N LYS A 172 -5.54 9.70 21.01
CA LYS A 172 -6.06 8.45 21.60
C LYS A 172 -7.41 8.61 22.30
N ASN A 173 -8.00 9.80 22.26
CA ASN A 173 -9.33 10.01 22.79
C ASN A 173 -10.36 9.20 21.98
N ASN A 174 -11.31 8.58 22.65
CA ASN A 174 -12.35 7.76 22.04
C ASN A 174 -13.62 8.59 21.75
N ASN A 175 -13.48 9.84 21.28
CA ASN A 175 -14.61 10.66 20.91
C ASN A 175 -14.86 10.59 19.39
N PRO A 176 -15.93 9.90 18.92
CA PRO A 176 -16.19 9.75 17.50
C PRO A 176 -16.68 11.03 16.81
N GLN A 177 -16.91 12.11 17.57
CA GLN A 177 -17.33 13.42 17.05
C GLN A 177 -16.19 14.45 17.04
N ASP A 178 -15.07 14.13 17.70
CA ASP A 178 -13.92 15.02 17.75
C ASP A 178 -13.04 14.80 16.53
N TYR A 179 -12.81 15.87 15.75
CA TYR A 179 -11.91 15.83 14.59
C TYR A 179 -10.51 15.34 14.95
N ARG A 180 -10.00 15.68 16.15
CA ARG A 180 -8.68 15.27 16.67
C ARG A 180 -8.75 13.96 17.44
N SER A 181 -9.57 13.03 16.98
CA SER A 181 -9.69 11.66 17.49
C SER A 181 -9.38 10.65 16.39
N ASN A 182 -8.52 9.68 16.68
CA ASN A 182 -8.27 8.59 15.73
C ASN A 182 -9.53 7.76 15.50
N GLN A 183 -10.43 7.63 16.47
CA GLN A 183 -11.71 6.95 16.28
C GLN A 183 -12.52 7.62 15.16
N PHE A 184 -12.65 8.95 15.19
CA PHE A 184 -13.29 9.71 14.12
C PHE A 184 -12.57 9.52 12.77
N GLN A 185 -11.27 9.75 12.74
CA GLN A 185 -10.50 9.74 11.50
C GLN A 185 -10.43 8.34 10.85
N VAL A 186 -10.26 7.28 11.64
CA VAL A 186 -10.29 5.90 11.14
C VAL A 186 -11.65 5.56 10.55
N GLN A 187 -12.75 5.97 11.20
CA GLN A 187 -14.10 5.76 10.67
C GLN A 187 -14.27 6.46 9.31
N GLN A 188 -13.82 7.72 9.18
CA GLN A 188 -13.87 8.45 7.91
C GLN A 188 -12.99 7.82 6.84
N LEU A 189 -11.80 7.35 7.20
CA LEU A 189 -10.88 6.66 6.30
C LEU A 189 -11.50 5.34 5.78
N LEU A 190 -12.08 4.54 6.66
CA LEU A 190 -12.74 3.29 6.29
C LEU A 190 -13.96 3.54 5.37
N GLN A 191 -14.73 4.62 5.62
CA GLN A 191 -15.80 5.02 4.71
C GLN A 191 -15.25 5.40 3.33
N THR A 192 -14.17 6.18 3.27
CA THR A 192 -13.51 6.52 1.99
C THR A 192 -13.02 5.27 1.25
N ILE A 193 -12.51 4.25 1.94
CA ILE A 193 -12.13 2.98 1.32
C ILE A 193 -13.36 2.26 0.75
N ASP A 194 -14.50 2.29 1.44
CA ASP A 194 -15.76 1.75 0.92
C ASP A 194 -16.23 2.51 -0.33
N ASP A 195 -16.15 3.84 -0.29
CA ASP A 195 -16.54 4.69 -1.42
C ASP A 195 -15.64 4.45 -2.65
N ILE A 196 -14.32 4.30 -2.45
CA ILE A 196 -13.37 3.91 -3.51
C ILE A 196 -13.79 2.57 -4.12
N PHE A 197 -14.05 1.57 -3.28
CA PHE A 197 -14.46 0.24 -3.74
C PHE A 197 -15.75 0.29 -4.56
N LEU A 198 -16.77 1.00 -4.08
CA LEU A 198 -18.05 1.13 -4.78
C LEU A 198 -17.93 1.93 -6.08
N ALA A 199 -17.20 3.04 -6.06
CA ALA A 199 -16.98 3.88 -7.24
C ALA A 199 -16.26 3.15 -8.38
N ASN A 200 -15.45 2.14 -8.03
CA ASN A 200 -14.75 1.28 -9.00
C ASN A 200 -15.47 -0.05 -9.25
N GLY A 201 -16.80 -0.09 -9.08
CA GLY A 201 -17.64 -1.24 -9.40
C GLY A 201 -17.37 -2.49 -8.55
N GLY A 202 -16.86 -2.32 -7.33
CA GLY A 202 -16.54 -3.43 -6.43
C GLY A 202 -15.28 -4.20 -6.81
N THR A 203 -14.43 -3.63 -7.68
CA THR A 203 -13.20 -4.26 -8.16
C THR A 203 -11.95 -3.66 -7.52
N CYS A 204 -10.81 -4.35 -7.64
CA CYS A 204 -9.50 -3.83 -7.26
C CYS A 204 -8.81 -3.18 -8.47
N TYR A 205 -7.87 -2.27 -8.19
CA TYR A 205 -6.87 -1.89 -9.18
C TYR A 205 -6.10 -3.13 -9.62
N THR A 206 -5.89 -3.29 -10.92
CA THR A 206 -5.12 -4.41 -11.46
C THR A 206 -4.47 -4.04 -12.79
N ASN A 207 -3.50 -4.84 -13.20
CA ASN A 207 -2.90 -4.83 -14.52
C ASN A 207 -2.54 -6.26 -14.92
N GLU A 208 -2.09 -6.45 -16.16
CA GLU A 208 -1.78 -7.77 -16.69
C GLU A 208 -0.76 -8.55 -15.84
N MET A 209 0.27 -7.86 -15.32
CA MET A 209 1.28 -8.49 -14.49
C MET A 209 0.73 -8.95 -13.14
N LEU A 210 -0.05 -8.13 -12.44
CA LEU A 210 -0.70 -8.50 -11.18
C LEU A 210 -1.66 -9.68 -11.37
N GLN A 211 -2.35 -9.74 -12.50
CA GLN A 211 -3.22 -10.87 -12.85
C GLN A 211 -2.43 -12.16 -13.08
N GLU A 212 -1.31 -12.11 -13.82
CA GLU A 212 -0.45 -13.29 -14.03
C GLU A 212 0.20 -13.76 -12.72
N VAL A 213 0.68 -12.85 -11.88
CA VAL A 213 1.18 -13.22 -10.54
C VAL A 213 0.10 -13.92 -9.72
N TYR A 214 -1.12 -13.38 -9.73
CA TYR A 214 -2.24 -14.01 -9.03
C TYR A 214 -2.58 -15.41 -9.57
N LYS A 215 -2.57 -15.58 -10.89
CA LYS A 215 -2.79 -16.87 -11.53
C LYS A 215 -1.74 -17.89 -11.08
N LYS A 216 -0.46 -17.49 -11.01
CA LYS A 216 0.61 -18.36 -10.50
C LYS A 216 0.43 -18.73 -9.04
N ILE A 217 -0.04 -17.80 -8.19
CA ILE A 217 -0.38 -18.12 -6.79
C ILE A 217 -1.47 -19.19 -6.74
N LEU A 218 -2.52 -19.09 -7.56
CA LEU A 218 -3.59 -20.08 -7.60
C LEU A 218 -3.12 -21.46 -8.10
N GLU A 219 -2.24 -21.49 -9.10
CA GLU A 219 -1.62 -22.72 -9.60
C GLU A 219 -0.79 -23.41 -8.48
N GLU A 220 0.01 -22.66 -7.74
CA GLU A 220 0.78 -23.18 -6.61
C GLU A 220 -0.11 -23.61 -5.43
N GLU A 221 -1.18 -22.86 -5.13
CA GLU A 221 -2.16 -23.31 -4.12
C GLU A 221 -2.76 -24.67 -4.50
N ALA A 222 -3.12 -24.86 -5.78
CA ALA A 222 -3.66 -26.12 -6.26
C ALA A 222 -2.64 -27.26 -6.11
N ARG A 223 -1.38 -27.06 -6.48
CA ARG A 223 -0.29 -28.05 -6.31
C ARG A 223 -0.09 -28.43 -4.83
N LEU A 224 -0.05 -27.43 -3.94
CA LEU A 224 0.13 -27.66 -2.50
C LEU A 224 -1.02 -28.40 -1.86
N ARG A 225 -2.27 -28.21 -2.31
CA ARG A 225 -3.44 -28.98 -1.83
C ARG A 225 -3.30 -30.46 -2.14
N HIS A 226 -2.74 -30.81 -3.31
CA HIS A 226 -2.52 -32.23 -3.67
C HIS A 226 -1.30 -32.86 -2.98
N SER A 227 -0.43 -32.07 -2.35
CA SER A 227 0.78 -32.55 -1.69
C SER A 227 0.64 -32.75 -0.18
N GLY A 228 -0.57 -32.67 0.38
CA GLY A 228 -0.84 -32.91 1.81
C GLY A 228 -0.38 -31.80 2.75
N VAL A 229 -0.14 -30.59 2.24
CA VAL A 229 0.20 -29.42 3.05
C VAL A 229 -1.02 -28.96 3.85
N ASP A 230 -0.80 -28.53 5.09
CA ASP A 230 -1.86 -27.98 5.95
C ASP A 230 -2.59 -26.83 5.25
N PRO A 231 -3.94 -26.90 5.11
CA PRO A 231 -4.74 -25.88 4.45
C PRO A 231 -4.53 -24.46 4.97
N SER A 232 -4.21 -24.31 6.27
CA SER A 232 -4.01 -23.00 6.91
C SER A 232 -2.79 -22.24 6.38
N VAL A 233 -1.77 -22.94 5.87
CA VAL A 233 -0.51 -22.35 5.38
C VAL A 233 -0.34 -22.40 3.87
N ILE A 234 -1.28 -23.06 3.13
CA ILE A 234 -1.16 -23.24 1.67
C ILE A 234 -0.96 -21.90 0.96
N ARG A 235 -1.82 -20.92 1.26
CA ARG A 235 -1.77 -19.62 0.59
C ARG A 235 -0.46 -18.88 0.85
N GLN A 236 0.04 -18.92 2.08
CA GLN A 236 1.29 -18.27 2.43
C GLN A 236 2.47 -18.94 1.70
N ARG A 237 2.54 -20.26 1.70
CA ARG A 237 3.58 -21.02 1.00
C ARG A 237 3.52 -20.82 -0.52
N ALA A 238 2.32 -20.74 -1.10
CA ALA A 238 2.16 -20.45 -2.52
C ALA A 238 2.73 -19.06 -2.88
N LYS A 239 2.41 -18.05 -2.07
CA LYS A 239 2.98 -16.70 -2.25
C LYS A 239 4.51 -16.68 -2.13
N GLU A 240 5.08 -17.40 -1.16
CA GLU A 240 6.53 -17.50 -0.98
C GLU A 240 7.22 -18.09 -2.20
N ARG A 241 6.71 -19.21 -2.74
CA ARG A 241 7.25 -19.83 -3.96
C ARG A 241 7.17 -18.92 -5.18
N VAL A 242 6.03 -18.24 -5.35
CA VAL A 242 5.86 -17.27 -6.45
C VAL A 242 6.81 -16.09 -6.29
N TRP A 243 7.00 -15.57 -5.07
CA TRP A 243 7.98 -14.54 -4.79
C TRP A 243 9.42 -14.97 -5.12
N GLU A 244 9.82 -16.18 -4.73
CA GLU A 244 11.15 -16.73 -5.08
C GLU A 244 11.37 -16.78 -6.60
N GLY A 245 10.35 -17.22 -7.34
CA GLY A 245 10.40 -17.22 -8.81
C GLY A 245 10.49 -15.80 -9.39
N LEU A 246 9.69 -14.86 -8.88
CA LEU A 246 9.75 -13.45 -9.28
C LEU A 246 11.10 -12.82 -8.96
N TRP A 247 11.68 -13.14 -7.80
CA TRP A 247 13.02 -12.68 -7.42
C TRP A 247 14.08 -13.14 -8.42
N PHE A 248 14.02 -14.39 -8.84
CA PHE A 248 14.95 -14.91 -9.85
C PHE A 248 14.80 -14.21 -11.20
N LEU A 249 13.58 -14.00 -11.68
CA LEU A 249 13.28 -13.27 -12.91
C LEU A 249 13.61 -11.78 -12.83
N GLY A 250 13.46 -11.18 -11.65
CA GLY A 250 13.68 -9.75 -11.40
C GLY A 250 15.15 -9.35 -11.33
N LYS A 251 16.10 -10.31 -11.33
CA LYS A 251 17.53 -10.00 -11.38
C LYS A 251 17.85 -9.21 -12.65
N GLY A 252 18.46 -8.04 -12.47
CA GLY A 252 18.79 -7.14 -13.59
C GLY A 252 17.66 -6.21 -14.06
N ILE A 253 16.47 -6.29 -13.46
CA ILE A 253 15.37 -5.36 -13.74
C ILE A 253 15.48 -4.13 -12.81
N ALA A 254 15.30 -2.93 -13.35
CA ALA A 254 15.33 -1.71 -12.59
C ALA A 254 14.17 -1.63 -11.58
N VAL A 255 14.42 -1.07 -10.40
CA VAL A 255 13.41 -0.85 -9.34
C VAL A 255 12.19 -0.08 -9.87
N THR A 256 12.41 0.94 -10.71
CA THR A 256 11.35 1.74 -11.33
C THR A 256 10.36 0.91 -12.13
N ALA A 257 10.86 -0.10 -12.88
CA ALA A 257 10.01 -1.03 -13.64
C ALA A 257 9.13 -1.88 -12.72
N LEU A 258 9.66 -2.35 -11.60
CA LEU A 258 8.91 -3.14 -10.61
C LEU A 258 7.87 -2.28 -9.87
N VAL A 259 8.20 -1.03 -9.54
CA VAL A 259 7.22 -0.07 -9.00
C VAL A 259 6.10 0.16 -10.00
N GLY A 260 6.42 0.27 -11.30
CA GLY A 260 5.44 0.37 -12.37
C GLY A 260 4.46 -0.81 -12.41
N VAL A 261 4.91 -2.02 -12.12
CA VAL A 261 4.01 -3.19 -11.97
C VAL A 261 3.03 -2.99 -10.82
N LEU A 262 3.46 -2.42 -9.69
CA LEU A 262 2.61 -2.27 -8.52
C LEU A 262 1.57 -1.14 -8.67
N VAL A 263 1.97 0.00 -9.23
CA VAL A 263 1.15 1.23 -9.26
C VAL A 263 0.87 1.78 -10.66
N GLY A 264 1.26 1.03 -11.70
CA GLY A 264 0.95 1.34 -13.08
C GLY A 264 1.69 2.55 -13.64
N ALA A 265 2.98 2.72 -13.29
CA ALA A 265 3.78 3.83 -13.79
C ALA A 265 3.54 4.11 -15.28
N ALA A 266 3.37 5.37 -15.61
CA ALA A 266 3.10 5.84 -16.99
C ALA A 266 4.28 5.62 -17.96
N VAL A 267 5.44 5.18 -17.47
CA VAL A 267 6.62 4.91 -18.28
C VAL A 267 6.44 3.57 -18.97
N ALA A 268 6.31 3.58 -20.28
CA ALA A 268 6.30 2.38 -21.12
C ALA A 268 7.66 1.67 -21.01
N PHE A 269 7.75 0.71 -20.11
CA PHE A 269 8.97 -0.08 -19.96
C PHE A 269 9.06 -1.14 -21.08
N PRO A 270 10.06 -1.11 -21.94
CA PRO A 270 10.29 -2.17 -22.94
C PRO A 270 10.52 -3.54 -22.31
N ILE A 271 10.81 -3.59 -21.02
CA ILE A 271 11.07 -4.82 -20.23
C ILE A 271 9.76 -5.53 -19.82
N PHE A 272 8.61 -4.81 -19.80
CA PHE A 272 7.33 -5.35 -19.33
C PHE A 272 6.89 -6.64 -20.07
N PRO A 273 6.97 -6.73 -21.42
CA PRO A 273 6.65 -7.97 -22.14
C PRO A 273 7.56 -9.15 -21.78
N ALA A 274 8.85 -8.90 -21.60
CA ALA A 274 9.81 -9.95 -21.24
C ALA A 274 9.57 -10.47 -19.81
N LEU A 275 9.31 -9.56 -18.85
CA LEU A 275 8.97 -9.93 -17.48
C LEU A 275 7.66 -10.70 -17.43
N LEU A 276 6.64 -10.26 -18.17
CA LEU A 276 5.34 -10.92 -18.26
C LEU A 276 5.49 -12.33 -18.86
N LEU A 277 6.29 -12.49 -19.92
CA LEU A 277 6.58 -13.79 -20.50
C LEU A 277 7.28 -14.69 -19.50
N GLY A 278 8.29 -14.19 -18.78
CA GLY A 278 8.99 -14.94 -17.74
C GLY A 278 8.05 -15.40 -16.63
N VAL A 279 7.12 -14.56 -16.18
CA VAL A 279 6.10 -14.94 -15.19
C VAL A 279 5.16 -16.03 -15.73
N ARG A 280 4.76 -15.96 -17.00
CA ARG A 280 3.92 -16.98 -17.65
C ARG A 280 4.63 -18.35 -17.74
N GLU A 281 5.94 -18.33 -18.01
CA GLU A 281 6.78 -19.54 -18.09
C GLU A 281 7.23 -20.08 -16.73
N MET A 282 7.03 -19.32 -15.65
CA MET A 282 7.40 -19.73 -14.30
C MET A 282 6.73 -21.07 -13.94
N PHE A 283 7.53 -22.02 -13.48
CA PHE A 283 7.06 -23.36 -13.08
C PHE A 283 6.52 -24.27 -14.23
N ARG A 284 6.96 -24.07 -15.47
CA ARG A 284 6.80 -25.08 -16.51
C ARG A 284 7.61 -26.35 -16.29
#